data_787187b1c3ce6e4dd93b55a6280b1e3b
#
_entry.id   787187b1c3ce6e4dd93b55a6280b1e3b
#
_cell.length_a   1.000
_cell.length_b   1.000
_cell.length_c   1.000
_cell.angle_alpha   90.00
_cell.angle_beta   90.00
_cell.angle_gamma   90.00
#
_symmetry.space_group_name_H-M   'P 1'
#
loop_
_entity.id
_entity.type
_entity.pdbx_description
1 polymer ?
#
loop_
_entity_poly.entity_id
_entity_poly.type
_entity_poly.pdbx_seq_one_letter_code
_entity_poly.pdbx_strand_id
1 'polypeptide(L)'
;MFHSDARTPLTRRRFLQWSQTAMAALGALPFLGSSSEAFAETTTKGAGAGVDYYAKLNVKKIVNAKGTFTYLTAAVMPPQVQRAVAEAALHPVHLKELQTNAGEYIARKLRCEGALVSCGASSALTLATAACVQDANQCTPMDIPQKIGSSEFPKNEVIVQKAHRYEYDHAMTLCGIKIIEVVSLDDYKRAFTPNTVMTNFFNAAPGGEISREDWLAVAHQHNVPCHIDAAADMPPIENLWKYTGMGFDLVCFSGGKGIRGPQNAGLLLGKKKLIDIAALNNNPNQCVGRGMKVAKEQIVGMVAAVDWVLEQTDDAMEKEFMRREDVVWRMVKDIPTIKSTRVTEPIANHVPILMLTYDPAVVGITPREVMAKLEAQNPSVVLASGDENTLGVSTWMLQPGEEVIVGRELRKVLKSAKA
;
A
#
# COMPACT_ATOMS: atom_id res chain seq x y z
N MET A 1 20.37 54.50 -8.93
CA MET A 1 21.61 53.94 -9.48
C MET A 1 21.98 52.73 -8.66
N PHE A 2 21.58 51.55 -9.07
CA PHE A 2 22.04 50.29 -8.49
C PHE A 2 22.47 49.39 -9.65
N HIS A 3 23.76 49.06 -9.67
CA HIS A 3 24.36 48.19 -10.66
C HIS A 3 23.89 46.75 -10.43
N SER A 4 23.42 46.13 -11.49
CA SER A 4 23.10 44.70 -11.59
C SER A 4 24.40 43.94 -11.89
N ASP A 5 24.91 43.18 -10.93
CA ASP A 5 25.97 42.20 -11.20
C ASP A 5 25.38 40.97 -11.88
N ALA A 6 25.73 40.78 -13.12
CA ALA A 6 25.39 39.62 -13.92
C ALA A 6 26.19 38.38 -13.44
N ARG A 7 25.53 37.42 -12.83
CA ARG A 7 26.10 36.13 -12.50
C ARG A 7 26.36 35.32 -13.77
N THR A 8 27.59 35.11 -14.14
CA THR A 8 28.02 34.25 -15.23
C THR A 8 27.68 32.80 -14.93
N PRO A 9 27.02 32.03 -15.83
CA PRO A 9 26.70 30.66 -15.55
C PRO A 9 27.91 29.77 -15.48
N LEU A 10 27.96 28.89 -14.47
CA LEU A 10 29.00 27.88 -14.28
C LEU A 10 28.98 26.88 -15.44
N THR A 11 30.04 26.88 -16.26
CA THR A 11 30.15 25.92 -17.36
C THR A 11 30.60 24.56 -16.85
N ARG A 12 30.15 23.49 -17.55
CA ARG A 12 30.46 22.07 -17.25
C ARG A 12 31.98 21.80 -17.05
N ARG A 13 32.84 22.62 -17.70
CA ARG A 13 34.29 22.56 -17.59
C ARG A 13 34.82 23.05 -16.26
N ARG A 14 34.22 24.08 -15.64
CA ARG A 14 34.58 24.58 -14.31
C ARG A 14 34.13 23.62 -13.21
N PHE A 15 33.00 22.95 -13.36
CA PHE A 15 32.54 21.95 -12.40
C PHE A 15 33.49 20.74 -12.36
N LEU A 16 33.98 20.26 -13.51
CA LEU A 16 34.96 19.16 -13.59
C LEU A 16 36.33 19.53 -13.05
N GLN A 17 36.77 20.79 -13.18
CA GLN A 17 38.03 21.28 -12.57
C GLN A 17 37.94 21.33 -11.05
N TRP A 18 36.77 21.70 -10.49
CA TRP A 18 36.56 21.70 -9.04
C TRP A 18 36.57 20.29 -8.45
N SER A 19 36.03 19.32 -9.13
CA SER A 19 36.05 17.92 -8.68
C SER A 19 37.47 17.31 -8.70
N GLN A 20 38.32 17.72 -9.63
CA GLN A 20 39.72 17.26 -9.69
C GLN A 20 40.60 17.90 -8.60
N THR A 21 40.34 19.16 -8.24
CA THR A 21 41.09 19.83 -7.17
C THR A 21 40.71 19.33 -5.77
N ALA A 22 39.48 18.88 -5.58
CA ALA A 22 39.03 18.28 -4.31
C ALA A 22 39.63 16.86 -4.08
N MET A 23 39.92 16.12 -5.15
CA MET A 23 40.60 14.81 -5.04
C MET A 23 42.08 14.90 -4.78
N ALA A 24 42.76 15.98 -5.22
CA ALA A 24 44.19 16.16 -4.99
C ALA A 24 44.54 16.60 -3.54
N ALA A 25 43.57 17.15 -2.79
CA ALA A 25 43.76 17.56 -1.41
C ALA A 25 43.60 16.41 -0.39
N LEU A 26 43.11 15.23 -0.79
CA LEU A 26 42.93 14.07 0.07
C LEU A 26 44.09 13.03 -0.04
N GLY A 27 45.14 13.35 -0.81
CA GLY A 27 46.24 12.43 -1.13
C GLY A 27 47.46 12.45 -0.21
N ALA A 28 47.44 13.17 0.92
CA ALA A 28 48.61 13.30 1.79
C ALA A 28 48.29 13.11 3.28
N LEU A 29 47.79 11.92 3.62
CA LEU A 29 47.84 11.41 5.00
C LEU A 29 48.53 10.03 4.97
N PRO A 30 49.54 9.79 5.85
CA PRO A 30 50.25 8.54 5.88
C PRO A 30 49.34 7.40 6.38
N PHE A 31 49.29 6.34 5.59
CA PHE A 31 48.75 5.06 5.97
C PHE A 31 49.56 4.51 7.15
N LEU A 32 49.09 4.72 8.37
CA LEU A 32 49.49 3.90 9.52
C LEU A 32 48.52 2.70 9.55
N GLY A 33 49.08 1.55 9.16
CA GLY A 33 48.37 0.28 9.29
C GLY A 33 48.07 0.00 10.73
N SER A 34 46.86 -0.43 10.97
CA SER A 34 46.54 -1.48 11.95
C SER A 34 45.04 -1.68 12.05
N SER A 35 44.72 -2.94 11.95
CA SER A 35 43.62 -3.68 12.57
C SER A 35 42.24 -3.56 11.95
N SER A 36 42.01 -4.51 11.07
CA SER A 36 40.68 -5.05 10.71
C SER A 36 39.89 -5.62 11.90
N GLU A 37 40.41 -5.51 13.12
CA GLU A 37 39.75 -5.99 14.34
C GLU A 37 38.85 -4.93 15.01
N ALA A 38 39.00 -3.65 14.71
CA ALA A 38 38.19 -2.62 15.34
C ALA A 38 36.76 -2.50 14.82
N PHE A 39 36.41 -3.10 13.68
CA PHE A 39 35.03 -3.13 13.15
C PHE A 39 34.20 -4.32 13.65
N ALA A 40 34.83 -5.36 14.16
CA ALA A 40 34.15 -6.57 14.63
C ALA A 40 33.72 -6.48 16.13
N GLU A 41 34.30 -5.57 16.91
CA GLU A 41 34.06 -5.52 18.36
C GLU A 41 32.91 -4.57 18.79
N THR A 42 32.32 -3.84 17.85
CA THR A 42 31.21 -2.91 18.17
C THR A 42 29.81 -3.57 18.06
N THR A 43 29.73 -4.85 17.68
CA THR A 43 28.45 -5.52 17.46
C THR A 43 27.97 -6.42 18.59
N THR A 44 28.68 -6.51 19.71
CA THR A 44 28.29 -7.40 20.83
C THR A 44 28.14 -6.73 22.21
N LYS A 45 28.11 -5.42 22.28
CA LYS A 45 27.62 -4.78 23.52
C LYS A 45 26.14 -4.51 23.38
N GLY A 46 25.38 -5.27 24.15
CA GLY A 46 23.97 -5.30 24.44
C GLY A 46 23.09 -4.31 23.65
N ALA A 47 22.06 -4.81 23.02
CA ALA A 47 20.93 -4.00 22.56
C ALA A 47 20.36 -3.24 23.76
N GLY A 48 20.97 -2.12 24.09
CA GLY A 48 20.39 -1.11 24.97
C GLY A 48 19.05 -0.74 24.36
N ALA A 49 18.03 -0.53 25.17
CA ALA A 49 16.70 -0.12 24.73
C ALA A 49 16.87 1.00 23.71
N GLY A 50 16.54 0.72 22.44
CA GLY A 50 16.75 1.66 21.33
C GLY A 50 16.07 2.98 21.63
N VAL A 51 16.61 4.09 21.11
CA VAL A 51 16.02 5.42 21.27
C VAL A 51 14.59 5.39 20.74
N ASP A 52 13.62 5.73 21.58
CA ASP A 52 12.24 5.91 21.16
C ASP A 52 12.10 7.24 20.40
N TYR A 53 12.18 7.16 19.07
CA TYR A 53 12.07 8.32 18.20
C TYR A 53 10.66 8.93 18.19
N TYR A 54 9.59 8.17 18.45
CA TYR A 54 8.25 8.73 18.58
C TYR A 54 8.17 9.62 19.82
N ALA A 55 8.69 9.17 20.96
CA ALA A 55 8.79 9.99 22.15
C ALA A 55 9.68 11.23 21.91
N LYS A 56 10.83 11.06 21.24
CA LYS A 56 11.73 12.17 20.89
C LYS A 56 11.07 13.22 20.00
N LEU A 57 10.17 12.80 19.10
CA LEU A 57 9.43 13.66 18.19
C LEU A 57 8.10 14.15 18.77
N ASN A 58 7.79 13.80 20.03
CA ASN A 58 6.51 14.08 20.68
C ASN A 58 5.31 13.53 19.87
N VAL A 59 5.47 12.36 19.25
CA VAL A 59 4.42 11.65 18.50
C VAL A 59 3.83 10.56 19.37
N LYS A 60 2.51 10.61 19.57
CA LYS A 60 1.78 9.61 20.35
C LYS A 60 1.66 8.30 19.57
N LYS A 61 2.04 7.19 20.20
CA LYS A 61 1.72 5.85 19.69
C LYS A 61 0.25 5.55 19.90
N ILE A 62 -0.35 4.81 18.97
CA ILE A 62 -1.76 4.43 19.00
C ILE A 62 -1.94 2.92 19.06
N VAL A 63 -3.03 2.47 19.64
CA VAL A 63 -3.57 1.12 19.50
C VAL A 63 -4.59 1.16 18.37
N ASN A 64 -4.26 0.52 17.24
CA ASN A 64 -5.06 0.61 16.03
C ASN A 64 -6.14 -0.48 15.99
N ALA A 65 -7.33 -0.16 16.50
CA ALA A 65 -8.52 -1.00 16.39
C ALA A 65 -9.48 -0.49 15.29
N LYS A 66 -8.95 0.21 14.27
CA LYS A 66 -9.71 0.72 13.13
C LYS A 66 -9.43 -0.06 11.84
N GLY A 67 -8.17 -0.30 11.50
CA GLY A 67 -7.79 -0.99 10.27
C GLY A 67 -6.62 -0.34 9.51
N THR A 68 -6.44 -0.73 8.25
CA THR A 68 -5.26 -0.45 7.43
C THR A 68 -5.28 0.90 6.69
N PHE A 69 -5.66 1.95 7.36
CA PHE A 69 -5.69 3.30 6.79
C PHE A 69 -4.28 3.92 6.72
N THR A 70 -3.95 4.56 5.61
CA THR A 70 -2.62 5.16 5.37
C THR A 70 -2.24 6.17 6.44
N TYR A 71 -3.18 7.03 6.88
CA TYR A 71 -2.93 8.04 7.92
C TYR A 71 -2.71 7.44 9.33
N LEU A 72 -3.07 6.16 9.53
CA LEU A 72 -2.78 5.38 10.73
C LEU A 72 -1.56 4.47 10.55
N THR A 73 -0.74 4.71 9.51
CA THR A 73 0.45 3.93 9.17
C THR A 73 0.18 2.46 8.81
N ALA A 74 -1.06 2.15 8.40
CA ALA A 74 -1.50 0.84 7.91
C ALA A 74 -1.27 -0.31 8.91
N ALA A 75 -0.57 -1.38 8.53
CA ALA A 75 -0.34 -2.55 9.36
C ALA A 75 1.05 -2.54 10.01
N VAL A 76 1.16 -3.14 11.21
CA VAL A 76 2.46 -3.46 11.79
C VAL A 76 3.01 -4.72 11.11
N MET A 77 4.23 -4.64 10.60
CA MET A 77 4.92 -5.78 9.99
C MET A 77 5.17 -6.89 11.01
N PRO A 78 5.00 -8.18 10.65
CA PRO A 78 5.42 -9.30 11.49
C PRO A 78 6.93 -9.27 11.78
N PRO A 79 7.40 -9.87 12.89
CA PRO A 79 8.83 -9.88 13.23
C PRO A 79 9.76 -10.42 12.14
N GLN A 80 9.30 -11.41 11.37
CA GLN A 80 10.02 -11.95 10.21
C GLN A 80 10.27 -10.87 9.15
N VAL A 81 9.25 -10.10 8.81
CA VAL A 81 9.35 -9.00 7.83
C VAL A 81 10.23 -7.86 8.36
N GLN A 82 10.08 -7.50 9.64
CA GLN A 82 10.92 -6.47 10.28
C GLN A 82 12.41 -6.84 10.22
N ARG A 83 12.75 -8.11 10.52
CA ARG A 83 14.15 -8.59 10.42
C ARG A 83 14.67 -8.52 8.99
N ALA A 84 13.87 -8.93 8.00
CA ALA A 84 14.27 -8.88 6.59
C ALA A 84 14.53 -7.45 6.11
N VAL A 85 13.69 -6.49 6.52
CA VAL A 85 13.88 -5.05 6.25
C VAL A 85 15.17 -4.52 6.89
N ALA A 86 15.40 -4.86 8.16
CA ALA A 86 16.61 -4.44 8.89
C ALA A 86 17.89 -5.02 8.27
N GLU A 87 17.87 -6.30 7.89
CA GLU A 87 19.00 -6.96 7.22
C GLU A 87 19.29 -6.35 5.84
N ALA A 88 18.25 -6.10 5.04
CA ALA A 88 18.40 -5.46 3.75
C ALA A 88 19.05 -4.06 3.85
N ALA A 89 18.84 -3.34 4.94
CA ALA A 89 19.43 -2.02 5.14
C ALA A 89 20.97 -2.05 5.23
N LEU A 90 21.55 -3.17 5.67
CA LEU A 90 22.99 -3.31 5.89
C LEU A 90 23.81 -3.46 4.60
N HIS A 91 23.18 -3.88 3.49
CA HIS A 91 23.91 -4.26 2.28
C HIS A 91 23.45 -3.48 1.04
N PRO A 92 24.36 -2.82 0.30
CA PRO A 92 24.06 -2.28 -1.01
C PRO A 92 23.95 -3.41 -2.06
N VAL A 93 23.02 -3.27 -3.01
CA VAL A 93 22.79 -4.22 -4.09
C VAL A 93 22.46 -3.49 -5.39
N HIS A 94 22.57 -4.19 -6.54
CA HIS A 94 22.04 -3.66 -7.79
C HIS A 94 20.51 -3.69 -7.81
N LEU A 95 19.90 -2.50 -7.77
CA LEU A 95 18.44 -2.37 -7.58
C LEU A 95 17.64 -3.05 -8.70
N LYS A 96 18.11 -2.99 -9.96
CA LYS A 96 17.43 -3.66 -11.09
C LYS A 96 17.46 -5.17 -10.97
N GLU A 97 18.59 -5.73 -10.58
CA GLU A 97 18.74 -7.17 -10.31
C GLU A 97 17.81 -7.62 -9.18
N LEU A 98 17.84 -6.89 -8.06
CA LEU A 98 16.95 -7.18 -6.94
C LEU A 98 15.47 -7.14 -7.34
N GLN A 99 15.06 -6.13 -8.11
CA GLN A 99 13.69 -5.98 -8.56
C GLN A 99 13.25 -7.11 -9.49
N THR A 100 14.11 -7.51 -10.43
CA THR A 100 13.84 -8.63 -11.34
C THR A 100 13.71 -9.94 -10.58
N ASN A 101 14.69 -10.27 -9.74
CA ASN A 101 14.72 -11.53 -9.00
C ASN A 101 13.58 -11.63 -7.97
N ALA A 102 13.26 -10.52 -7.29
CA ALA A 102 12.12 -10.45 -6.39
C ALA A 102 10.79 -10.64 -7.14
N GLY A 103 10.65 -10.02 -8.32
CA GLY A 103 9.47 -10.19 -9.18
C GLY A 103 9.29 -11.64 -9.61
N GLU A 104 10.34 -12.29 -10.10
CA GLU A 104 10.31 -13.70 -10.49
C GLU A 104 10.00 -14.63 -9.32
N TYR A 105 10.57 -14.35 -8.14
CA TYR A 105 10.29 -15.12 -6.92
C TYR A 105 8.82 -15.02 -6.55
N ILE A 106 8.27 -13.79 -6.46
CA ILE A 106 6.88 -13.53 -6.11
C ILE A 106 5.93 -14.14 -7.14
N ALA A 107 6.25 -14.00 -8.44
CA ALA A 107 5.42 -14.55 -9.51
C ALA A 107 5.25 -16.08 -9.39
N ARG A 108 6.36 -16.80 -9.10
CA ARG A 108 6.30 -18.25 -8.84
C ARG A 108 5.44 -18.59 -7.62
N LYS A 109 5.60 -17.84 -6.52
CA LYS A 109 4.84 -18.05 -5.28
C LYS A 109 3.35 -17.79 -5.46
N LEU A 110 2.99 -16.74 -6.20
CA LEU A 110 1.62 -16.30 -6.42
C LEU A 110 1.02 -16.83 -7.74
N ARG A 111 1.69 -17.77 -8.42
CA ARG A 111 1.16 -18.50 -9.59
C ARG A 111 0.73 -17.59 -10.74
N CYS A 112 1.47 -16.51 -11.00
CA CYS A 112 1.24 -15.59 -12.11
C CYS A 112 2.45 -15.53 -13.05
N GLU A 113 2.26 -14.95 -14.24
CA GLU A 113 3.33 -14.88 -15.24
C GLU A 113 4.46 -13.90 -14.86
N GLY A 114 4.11 -12.81 -14.17
CA GLY A 114 5.06 -11.80 -13.72
C GLY A 114 4.58 -11.04 -12.51
N ALA A 115 5.54 -10.48 -11.77
CA ALA A 115 5.27 -9.61 -10.63
C ALA A 115 6.29 -8.47 -10.56
N LEU A 116 5.88 -7.35 -9.98
CA LEU A 116 6.71 -6.18 -9.76
C LEU A 116 6.40 -5.60 -8.38
N VAL A 117 7.43 -5.31 -7.58
CA VAL A 117 7.25 -4.56 -6.33
C VAL A 117 7.23 -3.07 -6.64
N SER A 118 6.17 -2.40 -6.22
CA SER A 118 5.92 -0.97 -6.44
C SER A 118 5.93 -0.17 -5.14
N CYS A 119 5.88 1.15 -5.24
CA CYS A 119 5.74 2.05 -4.09
C CYS A 119 4.26 2.16 -3.67
N GLY A 120 3.67 1.05 -3.19
CA GLY A 120 2.26 0.93 -2.85
C GLY A 120 1.34 0.65 -4.05
N ALA A 121 0.05 0.35 -3.77
CA ALA A 121 -0.94 0.00 -4.79
C ALA A 121 -1.22 1.17 -5.76
N SER A 122 -1.26 2.41 -5.29
CA SER A 122 -1.46 3.58 -6.16
C SER A 122 -0.35 3.70 -7.22
N SER A 123 0.92 3.46 -6.81
CA SER A 123 2.03 3.37 -7.77
C SER A 123 1.88 2.18 -8.71
N ALA A 124 1.42 1.02 -8.22
CA ALA A 124 1.14 -0.14 -9.07
C ALA A 124 0.10 0.19 -10.14
N LEU A 125 -0.97 0.91 -9.79
CA LEU A 125 -2.00 1.38 -10.73
C LEU A 125 -1.42 2.35 -11.78
N THR A 126 -0.54 3.29 -11.37
CA THR A 126 0.18 4.16 -12.32
C THR A 126 1.05 3.35 -13.27
N LEU A 127 1.81 2.38 -12.75
CA LEU A 127 2.72 1.54 -13.56
C LEU A 127 1.94 0.61 -14.51
N ALA A 128 0.81 0.07 -14.07
CA ALA A 128 -0.11 -0.71 -14.91
C ALA A 128 -0.63 0.14 -16.08
N THR A 129 -1.10 1.34 -15.78
CA THR A 129 -1.60 2.29 -16.80
C THR A 129 -0.49 2.69 -17.77
N ALA A 130 0.68 3.04 -17.26
CA ALA A 130 1.85 3.39 -18.08
C ALA A 130 2.26 2.24 -19.02
N ALA A 131 2.23 1.00 -18.52
CA ALA A 131 2.53 -0.18 -19.34
C ALA A 131 1.53 -0.35 -20.48
N CYS A 132 0.24 -0.22 -20.21
CA CYS A 132 -0.80 -0.32 -21.22
C CYS A 132 -0.73 0.82 -22.24
N VAL A 133 -0.49 2.06 -21.80
CA VAL A 133 -0.27 3.22 -22.66
C VAL A 133 0.95 3.01 -23.56
N GLN A 134 2.07 2.58 -22.99
CA GLN A 134 3.30 2.34 -23.74
C GLN A 134 3.13 1.23 -24.76
N ASP A 135 2.53 0.11 -24.39
CA ASP A 135 2.29 -1.02 -25.28
C ASP A 135 1.36 -0.64 -26.44
N ALA A 136 0.26 0.05 -26.13
CA ALA A 136 -0.73 0.46 -27.13
C ALA A 136 -0.18 1.46 -28.15
N ASN A 137 0.63 2.43 -27.72
CA ASN A 137 1.21 3.47 -28.56
C ASN A 137 2.58 3.13 -29.12
N GLN A 138 3.23 2.06 -28.68
CA GLN A 138 4.63 1.71 -29.00
C GLN A 138 5.60 2.89 -28.69
N CYS A 139 5.29 3.66 -27.64
CA CYS A 139 6.06 4.82 -27.20
C CYS A 139 7.17 4.42 -26.20
N THR A 140 7.96 5.37 -25.76
CA THR A 140 8.97 5.17 -24.71
C THR A 140 8.46 5.65 -23.35
N PRO A 141 9.07 5.19 -22.22
CA PRO A 141 8.72 5.74 -20.90
C PRO A 141 8.87 7.24 -20.76
N MET A 142 9.73 7.87 -21.56
CA MET A 142 9.97 9.32 -21.55
C MET A 142 8.86 10.13 -22.25
N ASP A 143 8.04 9.48 -23.06
CA ASP A 143 6.91 10.13 -23.74
C ASP A 143 5.69 10.26 -22.81
N ILE A 144 5.66 9.50 -21.72
CA ILE A 144 4.57 9.48 -20.73
C ILE A 144 4.88 10.47 -19.61
N PRO A 145 3.94 11.39 -19.26
CA PRO A 145 2.63 11.63 -19.88
C PRO A 145 2.64 12.68 -21.01
N GLN A 146 3.77 13.35 -21.26
CA GLN A 146 3.84 14.63 -21.99
C GLN A 146 3.32 14.57 -23.42
N LYS A 147 3.50 13.43 -24.09
CA LYS A 147 3.09 13.26 -25.50
C LYS A 147 1.81 12.43 -25.66
N ILE A 148 1.29 11.85 -24.60
CA ILE A 148 0.12 10.97 -24.67
C ILE A 148 -1.13 11.79 -24.97
N GLY A 149 -1.94 11.32 -25.94
CA GLY A 149 -3.09 12.04 -26.47
C GLY A 149 -2.74 13.03 -27.58
N SER A 150 -1.49 13.10 -28.04
CA SER A 150 -1.06 13.84 -29.22
C SER A 150 -1.35 13.06 -30.50
N SER A 151 -1.12 13.69 -31.68
CA SER A 151 -1.20 13.01 -32.97
C SER A 151 -0.17 11.89 -33.13
N GLU A 152 0.96 11.97 -32.45
CA GLU A 152 2.03 10.96 -32.45
C GLU A 152 1.61 9.72 -31.61
N PHE A 153 1.00 9.94 -30.43
CA PHE A 153 0.56 8.90 -29.52
C PHE A 153 -0.91 9.14 -29.09
N PRO A 154 -1.88 8.85 -29.97
CA PRO A 154 -3.27 9.25 -29.75
C PRO A 154 -4.02 8.39 -28.74
N LYS A 155 -3.54 7.17 -28.45
CA LYS A 155 -4.26 6.22 -27.59
C LYS A 155 -4.09 6.57 -26.12
N ASN A 156 -5.21 7.00 -25.49
CA ASN A 156 -5.16 7.52 -24.13
C ASN A 156 -6.49 7.34 -23.36
N GLU A 157 -7.32 6.38 -23.73
CA GLU A 157 -8.60 6.16 -23.07
C GLU A 157 -8.55 4.96 -22.14
N VAL A 158 -9.01 5.13 -20.89
CA VAL A 158 -9.22 4.07 -19.91
C VAL A 158 -10.69 4.01 -19.56
N ILE A 159 -11.31 2.84 -19.74
CA ILE A 159 -12.73 2.67 -19.41
C ILE A 159 -12.87 2.23 -17.95
N VAL A 160 -13.82 2.86 -17.23
CA VAL A 160 -14.11 2.59 -15.81
C VAL A 160 -15.62 2.58 -15.59
N GLN A 161 -16.16 1.70 -14.76
CA GLN A 161 -17.55 1.82 -14.31
C GLN A 161 -17.72 3.11 -13.50
N LYS A 162 -18.77 3.86 -13.75
CA LYS A 162 -19.06 5.10 -13.00
C LYS A 162 -19.15 4.86 -11.48
N ALA A 163 -19.71 3.74 -11.06
CA ALA A 163 -19.77 3.33 -9.66
C ALA A 163 -18.39 3.01 -9.05
N HIS A 164 -17.38 2.80 -9.88
CA HIS A 164 -15.99 2.49 -9.48
C HIS A 164 -15.07 3.71 -9.48
N ARG A 165 -15.62 4.93 -9.69
CA ARG A 165 -14.84 6.17 -9.60
C ARG A 165 -14.47 6.46 -8.14
N TYR A 166 -13.23 6.81 -7.88
CA TYR A 166 -12.68 7.03 -6.55
C TYR A 166 -11.44 7.93 -6.55
N GLU A 167 -10.94 8.28 -5.37
CA GLU A 167 -9.84 9.25 -5.22
C GLU A 167 -8.53 8.80 -5.88
N TYR A 168 -8.32 7.49 -6.08
CA TYR A 168 -7.10 6.97 -6.72
C TYR A 168 -7.13 7.01 -8.25
N ASP A 169 -8.20 7.47 -8.89
CA ASP A 169 -8.26 7.69 -10.34
C ASP A 169 -7.10 8.57 -10.85
N HIS A 170 -6.60 9.49 -10.00
CA HIS A 170 -5.45 10.33 -10.34
C HIS A 170 -4.19 9.50 -10.65
N ALA A 171 -4.04 8.30 -10.07
CA ALA A 171 -2.90 7.44 -10.36
C ALA A 171 -2.86 7.01 -11.84
N MET A 172 -4.02 6.84 -12.47
CA MET A 172 -4.12 6.56 -13.90
C MET A 172 -3.92 7.84 -14.73
N THR A 173 -4.53 8.95 -14.31
CA THR A 173 -4.45 10.22 -15.07
C THR A 173 -3.05 10.82 -15.10
N LEU A 174 -2.15 10.45 -14.16
CA LEU A 174 -0.71 10.77 -14.21
C LEU A 174 -0.04 10.28 -15.50
N CYS A 175 -0.61 9.30 -16.18
CA CYS A 175 -0.09 8.77 -17.45
C CYS A 175 -0.59 9.51 -18.70
N GLY A 176 -1.34 10.61 -18.54
CA GLY A 176 -1.88 11.41 -19.66
C GLY A 176 -3.15 10.84 -20.28
N ILE A 177 -3.83 9.90 -19.57
CA ILE A 177 -5.06 9.26 -20.07
C ILE A 177 -6.31 10.09 -19.75
N LYS A 178 -7.38 9.75 -20.46
CA LYS A 178 -8.75 10.18 -20.19
C LYS A 178 -9.56 9.01 -19.66
N ILE A 179 -10.36 9.24 -18.63
CA ILE A 179 -11.28 8.24 -18.11
C ILE A 179 -12.60 8.31 -18.89
N ILE A 180 -13.03 7.16 -19.40
CA ILE A 180 -14.31 6.97 -20.09
C ILE A 180 -15.23 6.22 -19.11
N GLU A 181 -16.27 6.89 -18.65
CA GLU A 181 -17.24 6.31 -17.73
C GLU A 181 -18.32 5.51 -18.46
N VAL A 182 -18.64 4.35 -17.91
CA VAL A 182 -19.75 3.50 -18.35
C VAL A 182 -20.64 3.13 -17.17
N VAL A 183 -21.93 2.89 -17.41
CA VAL A 183 -22.89 2.50 -16.37
C VAL A 183 -23.36 1.06 -16.62
N SER A 184 -23.91 0.78 -17.78
CA SER A 184 -24.46 -0.54 -18.14
C SER A 184 -23.47 -1.38 -18.94
N LEU A 185 -23.73 -2.68 -19.04
CA LEU A 185 -22.96 -3.60 -19.87
C LEU A 185 -23.00 -3.18 -21.37
N ASP A 186 -24.14 -2.66 -21.84
CA ASP A 186 -24.27 -2.19 -23.20
C ASP A 186 -23.48 -0.89 -23.44
N ASP A 187 -23.42 0.01 -22.46
CA ASP A 187 -22.52 1.19 -22.55
C ASP A 187 -21.07 0.75 -22.63
N TYR A 188 -20.69 -0.24 -21.81
CA TYR A 188 -19.33 -0.77 -21.80
C TYR A 188 -18.93 -1.38 -23.15
N LYS A 189 -19.78 -2.20 -23.75
CA LYS A 189 -19.54 -2.76 -25.10
C LYS A 189 -19.37 -1.70 -26.18
N ARG A 190 -20.06 -0.56 -26.07
CA ARG A 190 -19.97 0.56 -27.04
C ARG A 190 -18.84 1.54 -26.78
N ALA A 191 -18.24 1.50 -25.57
CA ALA A 191 -17.25 2.49 -25.16
C ALA A 191 -15.85 2.28 -25.78
N PHE A 192 -15.58 1.10 -26.33
CA PHE A 192 -14.29 0.79 -26.92
C PHE A 192 -14.07 1.55 -28.23
N THR A 193 -12.94 2.23 -28.31
CA THR A 193 -12.48 2.98 -29.49
C THR A 193 -11.06 2.53 -29.87
N PRO A 194 -10.53 2.92 -31.03
CA PRO A 194 -9.13 2.71 -31.36
C PRO A 194 -8.14 3.34 -30.36
N ASN A 195 -8.61 4.27 -29.51
CA ASN A 195 -7.81 4.97 -28.50
C ASN A 195 -7.86 4.32 -27.13
N THR A 196 -8.66 3.27 -26.92
CA THR A 196 -8.76 2.57 -25.65
C THR A 196 -7.48 1.77 -25.39
N VAL A 197 -6.82 2.01 -24.25
CA VAL A 197 -5.55 1.38 -23.88
C VAL A 197 -5.71 0.36 -22.76
N MET A 198 -6.71 0.53 -21.89
CA MET A 198 -6.94 -0.32 -20.72
C MET A 198 -8.37 -0.19 -20.24
N THR A 199 -8.86 -1.22 -19.56
CA THR A 199 -10.06 -1.12 -18.72
C THR A 199 -9.65 -1.32 -17.26
N ASN A 200 -10.29 -0.60 -16.32
CA ASN A 200 -9.99 -0.70 -14.91
C ASN A 200 -11.22 -1.06 -14.10
N PHE A 201 -11.09 -2.09 -13.27
CA PHE A 201 -12.11 -2.55 -12.32
C PHE A 201 -11.66 -2.28 -10.90
N PHE A 202 -12.41 -1.48 -10.12
CA PHE A 202 -12.14 -1.28 -8.69
C PHE A 202 -12.98 -2.27 -7.88
N ASN A 203 -12.34 -3.31 -7.36
CA ASN A 203 -13.06 -4.44 -6.75
C ASN A 203 -13.72 -4.10 -5.41
N ALA A 204 -13.19 -3.12 -4.67
CA ALA A 204 -13.74 -2.70 -3.39
C ALA A 204 -14.94 -1.76 -3.48
N ALA A 205 -15.33 -1.31 -4.69
CA ALA A 205 -16.47 -0.42 -4.84
C ALA A 205 -17.79 -1.10 -4.48
N PRO A 206 -18.64 -0.46 -3.69
CA PRO A 206 -20.00 -0.94 -3.48
C PRO A 206 -20.82 -0.68 -4.75
N GLY A 207 -21.40 -1.73 -5.32
CA GLY A 207 -22.27 -1.62 -6.49
C GLY A 207 -21.52 -1.64 -7.82
N GLY A 208 -22.25 -1.35 -8.89
CA GLY A 208 -21.84 -1.50 -10.28
C GLY A 208 -22.72 -2.54 -10.95
N GLU A 209 -23.17 -2.23 -12.18
CA GLU A 209 -24.10 -3.11 -12.91
C GLU A 209 -23.36 -4.23 -13.65
N ILE A 210 -22.04 -4.08 -13.85
CA ILE A 210 -21.24 -4.98 -14.65
C ILE A 210 -20.41 -5.86 -13.74
N SER A 211 -20.61 -7.18 -13.83
CA SER A 211 -19.83 -8.18 -13.07
C SER A 211 -18.35 -8.18 -13.49
N ARG A 212 -17.48 -8.72 -12.65
CA ARG A 212 -16.06 -8.91 -12.98
C ARG A 212 -15.88 -9.80 -14.21
N GLU A 213 -16.69 -10.84 -14.30
CA GLU A 213 -16.68 -11.83 -15.37
C GLU A 213 -17.06 -11.18 -16.71
N ASP A 214 -18.14 -10.39 -16.74
CA ASP A 214 -18.57 -9.67 -17.94
C ASP A 214 -17.57 -8.58 -18.31
N TRP A 215 -17.03 -7.87 -17.31
CA TRP A 215 -16.00 -6.84 -17.51
C TRP A 215 -14.79 -7.39 -18.23
N LEU A 216 -14.27 -8.50 -17.71
CA LEU A 216 -13.13 -9.19 -18.28
C LEU A 216 -13.41 -9.75 -19.68
N ALA A 217 -14.55 -10.43 -19.84
CA ALA A 217 -14.93 -11.05 -21.12
C ALA A 217 -15.04 -10.01 -22.25
N VAL A 218 -15.68 -8.85 -22.00
CA VAL A 218 -15.82 -7.80 -23.00
C VAL A 218 -14.47 -7.12 -23.32
N ALA A 219 -13.63 -6.83 -22.32
CA ALA A 219 -12.29 -6.28 -22.54
C ALA A 219 -11.47 -7.17 -23.49
N HIS A 220 -11.48 -8.49 -23.24
CA HIS A 220 -10.73 -9.45 -24.05
C HIS A 220 -11.31 -9.62 -25.46
N GLN A 221 -12.64 -9.51 -25.66
CA GLN A 221 -13.23 -9.49 -27.00
C GLN A 221 -12.69 -8.32 -27.86
N HIS A 222 -12.35 -7.20 -27.22
CA HIS A 222 -11.74 -6.04 -27.89
C HIS A 222 -10.20 -6.07 -27.89
N ASN A 223 -9.56 -7.11 -27.37
CA ASN A 223 -8.10 -7.22 -27.20
C ASN A 223 -7.50 -6.05 -26.39
N VAL A 224 -8.23 -5.54 -25.40
CA VAL A 224 -7.82 -4.46 -24.51
C VAL A 224 -7.43 -5.05 -23.15
N PRO A 225 -6.25 -4.73 -22.59
CA PRO A 225 -5.85 -5.19 -21.27
C PRO A 225 -6.83 -4.79 -20.18
N CYS A 226 -7.10 -5.72 -19.27
CA CYS A 226 -7.99 -5.51 -18.14
C CYS A 226 -7.20 -5.51 -16.83
N HIS A 227 -7.25 -4.40 -16.10
CA HIS A 227 -6.67 -4.26 -14.76
C HIS A 227 -7.75 -4.36 -13.69
N ILE A 228 -7.42 -4.97 -12.55
CA ILE A 228 -8.25 -4.93 -11.34
C ILE A 228 -7.48 -4.33 -10.16
N ASP A 229 -8.07 -3.33 -9.52
CA ASP A 229 -7.59 -2.82 -8.25
C ASP A 229 -8.15 -3.67 -7.10
N ALA A 230 -7.28 -4.50 -6.55
CA ALA A 230 -7.50 -5.39 -5.41
C ALA A 230 -6.67 -4.97 -4.18
N ALA A 231 -6.37 -3.67 -4.05
CA ALA A 231 -5.46 -3.14 -3.04
C ALA A 231 -5.81 -3.53 -1.60
N ALA A 232 -7.08 -3.82 -1.30
CA ALA A 232 -7.56 -4.16 0.03
C ALA A 232 -8.16 -5.56 0.13
N ASP A 233 -7.97 -6.43 -0.85
CA ASP A 233 -8.68 -7.69 -1.01
C ASP A 233 -8.01 -8.90 -0.33
N MET A 234 -7.02 -8.67 0.48
CA MET A 234 -6.42 -9.70 1.32
C MET A 234 -6.70 -9.37 2.81
N PRO A 235 -7.30 -10.29 3.61
CA PRO A 235 -7.77 -11.63 3.25
C PRO A 235 -9.00 -11.64 2.33
N PRO A 236 -9.38 -12.77 1.68
CA PRO A 236 -8.78 -14.11 1.74
C PRO A 236 -7.42 -14.21 1.02
N ILE A 237 -6.57 -15.14 1.48
CA ILE A 237 -5.21 -15.34 0.91
C ILE A 237 -5.28 -15.75 -0.56
N GLU A 238 -6.28 -16.53 -0.95
CA GLU A 238 -6.47 -16.98 -2.34
C GLU A 238 -6.58 -15.84 -3.35
N ASN A 239 -7.03 -14.66 -2.92
CA ASN A 239 -7.15 -13.49 -3.80
C ASN A 239 -5.81 -13.05 -4.40
N LEU A 240 -4.68 -13.41 -3.77
CA LEU A 240 -3.33 -13.13 -4.29
C LEU A 240 -3.03 -13.83 -5.63
N TRP A 241 -3.78 -14.89 -5.99
CA TRP A 241 -3.67 -15.58 -7.29
C TRP A 241 -5.00 -15.73 -8.02
N LYS A 242 -6.12 -15.47 -7.37
CA LYS A 242 -7.47 -15.66 -7.92
C LYS A 242 -7.70 -14.76 -9.13
N TYR A 243 -7.40 -13.49 -9.05
CA TYR A 243 -7.72 -12.54 -10.13
C TYR A 243 -6.85 -12.75 -11.36
N THR A 244 -5.57 -13.06 -11.21
CA THR A 244 -4.72 -13.48 -12.34
C THR A 244 -5.20 -14.82 -12.93
N GLY A 245 -5.65 -15.75 -12.08
CA GLY A 245 -6.25 -17.01 -12.48
C GLY A 245 -7.61 -16.85 -13.20
N MET A 246 -8.39 -15.82 -12.91
CA MET A 246 -9.60 -15.45 -13.65
C MET A 246 -9.28 -14.89 -15.05
N GLY A 247 -8.06 -14.41 -15.27
CA GLY A 247 -7.62 -13.86 -16.53
C GLY A 247 -7.41 -12.33 -16.55
N PHE A 248 -7.50 -11.64 -15.41
CA PHE A 248 -7.10 -10.22 -15.37
C PHE A 248 -5.63 -10.09 -15.79
N ASP A 249 -5.37 -9.18 -16.73
CA ASP A 249 -4.04 -8.99 -17.30
C ASP A 249 -3.08 -8.33 -16.31
N LEU A 250 -3.61 -7.46 -15.45
CA LEU A 250 -2.89 -6.79 -14.36
C LEU A 250 -3.74 -6.71 -13.10
N VAL A 251 -3.10 -6.92 -11.96
CA VAL A 251 -3.74 -6.90 -10.62
C VAL A 251 -2.84 -6.14 -9.66
N CYS A 252 -3.36 -5.17 -8.91
CA CYS A 252 -2.57 -4.50 -7.89
C CYS A 252 -3.03 -4.81 -6.46
N PHE A 253 -2.05 -4.96 -5.54
CA PHE A 253 -2.26 -5.11 -4.11
C PHE A 253 -1.45 -4.10 -3.30
N SER A 254 -2.01 -3.65 -2.16
CA SER A 254 -1.26 -2.88 -1.18
C SER A 254 -0.50 -3.80 -0.23
N GLY A 255 0.83 -3.68 -0.21
CA GLY A 255 1.67 -4.49 0.67
C GLY A 255 1.53 -4.18 2.14
N GLY A 256 1.21 -2.93 2.49
CA GLY A 256 1.06 -2.47 3.88
C GLY A 256 -0.29 -2.77 4.51
N LYS A 257 -1.22 -3.44 3.81
CA LYS A 257 -2.52 -3.86 4.36
C LYS A 257 -2.44 -5.29 4.88
N GLY A 258 -3.35 -6.16 4.48
CA GLY A 258 -3.42 -7.54 4.95
C GLY A 258 -2.15 -8.37 4.69
N ILE A 259 -1.40 -8.10 3.64
CA ILE A 259 -0.11 -8.75 3.37
C ILE A 259 0.94 -8.45 4.46
N ARG A 260 0.76 -7.35 5.23
CA ARG A 260 1.65 -6.93 6.32
C ARG A 260 3.11 -6.71 5.94
N GLY A 261 3.36 -6.31 4.69
CA GLY A 261 4.65 -5.81 4.25
C GLY A 261 4.88 -4.34 4.64
N PRO A 262 5.97 -3.73 4.17
CA PRO A 262 6.21 -2.31 4.38
C PRO A 262 5.04 -1.46 3.86
N GLN A 263 4.65 -0.43 4.63
CA GLN A 263 3.49 0.41 4.31
C GLN A 263 3.53 1.02 2.91
N ASN A 264 4.70 1.42 2.46
CA ASN A 264 4.93 2.01 1.15
C ASN A 264 5.34 0.98 0.07
N ALA A 265 5.07 -0.31 0.29
CA ALA A 265 5.23 -1.34 -0.74
C ALA A 265 3.88 -1.80 -1.28
N GLY A 266 3.87 -2.23 -2.53
CA GLY A 266 2.74 -2.82 -3.21
C GLY A 266 3.19 -3.86 -4.22
N LEU A 267 2.25 -4.59 -4.78
CA LEU A 267 2.48 -5.57 -5.83
C LEU A 267 1.70 -5.18 -7.09
N LEU A 268 2.31 -5.33 -8.23
CA LEU A 268 1.65 -5.43 -9.53
C LEU A 268 1.92 -6.84 -10.07
N LEU A 269 0.87 -7.60 -10.29
CA LEU A 269 0.90 -8.98 -10.76
C LEU A 269 0.24 -9.07 -12.14
N GLY A 270 0.60 -10.04 -12.98
CA GLY A 270 -0.14 -10.29 -14.21
C GLY A 270 0.72 -10.79 -15.36
N LYS A 271 0.34 -10.39 -16.58
CA LYS A 271 0.99 -10.80 -17.83
C LYS A 271 2.44 -10.34 -17.90
N LYS A 272 3.36 -11.28 -18.13
CA LYS A 272 4.81 -11.02 -18.14
C LYS A 272 5.19 -9.85 -19.03
N LYS A 273 4.63 -9.76 -20.23
CA LYS A 273 4.86 -8.65 -21.17
C LYS A 273 4.56 -7.29 -20.55
N LEU A 274 3.39 -7.15 -19.93
CA LEU A 274 2.96 -5.88 -19.33
C LEU A 274 3.75 -5.55 -18.06
N ILE A 275 4.12 -6.56 -17.26
CA ILE A 275 4.99 -6.40 -16.10
C ILE A 275 6.39 -5.92 -16.50
N ASP A 276 6.96 -6.45 -17.58
CA ASP A 276 8.27 -6.00 -18.08
C ASP A 276 8.23 -4.54 -18.55
N ILE A 277 7.15 -4.13 -19.22
CA ILE A 277 6.95 -2.74 -19.61
C ILE A 277 6.73 -1.85 -18.38
N ALA A 278 5.94 -2.32 -17.38
CA ALA A 278 5.77 -1.61 -16.13
C ALA A 278 7.10 -1.39 -15.39
N ALA A 279 8.00 -2.36 -15.42
CA ALA A 279 9.35 -2.24 -14.84
C ALA A 279 10.18 -1.15 -15.52
N LEU A 280 10.03 -0.91 -16.82
CA LEU A 280 10.67 0.21 -17.53
C LEU A 280 10.13 1.56 -17.07
N ASN A 281 8.86 1.62 -16.66
CA ASN A 281 8.19 2.81 -16.13
C ASN A 281 8.35 2.97 -14.61
N ASN A 282 9.11 2.10 -13.95
CA ASN A 282 9.37 2.14 -12.52
C ASN A 282 10.75 2.74 -12.20
N ASN A 283 10.92 3.20 -10.96
CA ASN A 283 12.23 3.52 -10.39
C ASN A 283 13.21 2.31 -10.55
N PRO A 284 14.50 2.52 -10.93
CA PRO A 284 15.23 3.78 -11.02
C PRO A 284 15.27 4.42 -12.42
N ASN A 285 14.45 3.99 -13.37
CA ASN A 285 14.45 4.53 -14.71
C ASN A 285 13.93 5.98 -14.76
N GLN A 286 14.27 6.74 -15.80
CA GLN A 286 13.71 8.07 -16.07
C GLN A 286 12.35 7.91 -16.76
N CYS A 287 11.27 8.09 -15.99
CA CYS A 287 9.91 7.74 -16.40
C CYS A 287 8.88 8.33 -15.42
N VAL A 288 7.60 8.12 -15.66
CA VAL A 288 6.50 8.57 -14.79
C VAL A 288 6.65 8.05 -13.35
N GLY A 289 7.11 6.82 -13.17
CA GLY A 289 7.33 6.19 -11.85
C GLY A 289 8.64 6.59 -11.17
N ARG A 290 9.50 7.45 -11.78
CA ARG A 290 10.79 7.81 -11.19
C ARG A 290 10.70 8.41 -9.79
N GLY A 291 9.68 9.19 -9.52
CA GLY A 291 9.40 9.78 -8.21
C GLY A 291 8.82 8.78 -7.20
N MET A 292 8.27 7.67 -7.65
CA MET A 292 7.66 6.60 -6.86
C MET A 292 8.73 5.58 -6.44
N LYS A 293 9.72 6.05 -5.65
CA LYS A 293 10.87 5.23 -5.25
C LYS A 293 10.45 4.07 -4.36
N VAL A 294 10.80 2.86 -4.76
CA VAL A 294 10.80 1.67 -3.89
C VAL A 294 12.25 1.29 -3.61
N ALA A 295 12.62 1.23 -2.34
CA ALA A 295 14.00 0.93 -1.93
C ALA A 295 14.19 -0.57 -1.69
N LYS A 296 15.45 -1.00 -1.54
CA LYS A 296 15.79 -2.40 -1.30
C LYS A 296 15.11 -2.98 -0.06
N GLU A 297 14.96 -2.17 0.98
CA GLU A 297 14.30 -2.54 2.23
C GLU A 297 12.82 -2.89 2.00
N GLN A 298 12.12 -2.13 1.16
CA GLN A 298 10.73 -2.38 0.82
C GLN A 298 10.59 -3.61 -0.09
N ILE A 299 11.51 -3.78 -1.05
CA ILE A 299 11.47 -4.94 -1.96
C ILE A 299 11.68 -6.23 -1.16
N VAL A 300 12.74 -6.30 -0.35
CA VAL A 300 13.04 -7.48 0.49
C VAL A 300 11.95 -7.69 1.53
N GLY A 301 11.46 -6.61 2.17
CA GLY A 301 10.34 -6.68 3.09
C GLY A 301 9.06 -7.21 2.46
N MET A 302 8.82 -6.87 1.19
CA MET A 302 7.66 -7.38 0.45
C MET A 302 7.78 -8.87 0.12
N VAL A 303 8.97 -9.34 -0.28
CA VAL A 303 9.26 -10.77 -0.47
C VAL A 303 9.00 -11.54 0.83
N ALA A 304 9.56 -11.07 1.95
CA ALA A 304 9.36 -11.69 3.27
C ALA A 304 7.89 -11.68 3.72
N ALA A 305 7.12 -10.65 3.35
CA ALA A 305 5.71 -10.56 3.65
C ALA A 305 4.87 -11.55 2.82
N VAL A 306 5.22 -11.77 1.55
CA VAL A 306 4.59 -12.82 0.73
C VAL A 306 4.87 -14.20 1.32
N ASP A 307 6.11 -14.48 1.73
CA ASP A 307 6.41 -15.76 2.40
C ASP A 307 5.61 -15.91 3.70
N TRP A 308 5.58 -14.87 4.54
CA TRP A 308 4.85 -14.90 5.79
C TRP A 308 3.35 -15.14 5.60
N VAL A 309 2.71 -14.46 4.64
CA VAL A 309 1.26 -14.61 4.42
C VAL A 309 0.91 -15.99 3.88
N LEU A 310 1.77 -16.61 3.08
CA LEU A 310 1.57 -17.95 2.55
C LEU A 310 1.75 -19.07 3.60
N GLU A 311 2.35 -18.75 4.75
CA GLU A 311 2.42 -19.63 5.93
C GLU A 311 1.15 -19.55 6.79
N GLN A 312 0.26 -18.57 6.54
CA GLN A 312 -0.99 -18.43 7.28
C GLN A 312 -2.13 -19.22 6.62
N THR A 313 -3.25 -19.33 7.34
CA THR A 313 -4.54 -19.79 6.80
C THR A 313 -5.63 -18.78 7.17
N ASP A 314 -6.61 -18.60 6.28
CA ASP A 314 -7.73 -17.69 6.53
C ASP A 314 -8.47 -18.06 7.82
N ASP A 315 -8.73 -19.37 8.02
CA ASP A 315 -9.37 -19.92 9.22
C ASP A 315 -8.64 -19.56 10.53
N ALA A 316 -7.30 -19.67 10.55
CA ALA A 316 -6.52 -19.39 11.75
C ALA A 316 -6.51 -17.87 12.04
N MET A 317 -6.42 -17.05 11.00
CA MET A 317 -6.47 -15.59 11.14
C MET A 317 -7.85 -15.14 11.63
N GLU A 318 -8.94 -15.61 11.03
CA GLU A 318 -10.29 -15.25 11.43
C GLU A 318 -10.60 -15.68 12.87
N LYS A 319 -10.25 -16.91 13.25
CA LYS A 319 -10.40 -17.40 14.64
C LYS A 319 -9.67 -16.52 15.64
N GLU A 320 -8.46 -16.08 15.31
CA GLU A 320 -7.70 -15.18 16.20
C GLU A 320 -8.34 -13.79 16.28
N PHE A 321 -8.84 -13.24 15.18
CA PHE A 321 -9.55 -11.95 15.19
C PHE A 321 -10.81 -12.04 16.06
N MET A 322 -11.62 -13.07 15.86
CA MET A 322 -12.82 -13.30 16.67
C MET A 322 -12.49 -13.53 18.16
N ARG A 323 -11.42 -14.27 18.48
CA ARG A 323 -10.97 -14.46 19.87
C ARG A 323 -10.65 -13.12 20.54
N ARG A 324 -9.98 -12.22 19.82
CA ARG A 324 -9.65 -10.85 20.32
C ARG A 324 -10.91 -10.01 20.51
N GLU A 325 -11.86 -10.08 19.59
CA GLU A 325 -13.17 -9.43 19.72
C GLU A 325 -13.94 -9.93 20.94
N ASP A 326 -13.90 -11.25 21.21
CA ASP A 326 -14.51 -11.83 22.41
C ASP A 326 -13.87 -11.34 23.71
N VAL A 327 -12.56 -11.04 23.71
CA VAL A 327 -11.90 -10.40 24.86
C VAL A 327 -12.48 -9.01 25.09
N VAL A 328 -12.58 -8.18 24.05
CA VAL A 328 -13.16 -6.83 24.14
C VAL A 328 -14.62 -6.90 24.61
N TRP A 329 -15.42 -7.75 23.97
CA TRP A 329 -16.83 -7.93 24.33
C TRP A 329 -17.03 -8.31 25.80
N ARG A 330 -16.29 -9.30 26.30
CA ARG A 330 -16.38 -9.72 27.71
C ARG A 330 -16.12 -8.59 28.69
N MET A 331 -15.29 -7.62 28.33
CA MET A 331 -14.96 -6.48 29.19
C MET A 331 -16.03 -5.39 29.19
N VAL A 332 -16.91 -5.31 28.20
CA VAL A 332 -17.91 -4.25 28.07
C VAL A 332 -19.36 -4.73 28.18
N LYS A 333 -19.62 -6.03 28.11
CA LYS A 333 -20.97 -6.63 28.03
C LYS A 333 -21.92 -6.27 29.18
N ASP A 334 -21.41 -5.76 30.31
CA ASP A 334 -22.21 -5.34 31.48
C ASP A 334 -22.53 -3.83 31.47
N ILE A 335 -22.16 -3.10 30.44
CA ILE A 335 -22.58 -1.73 30.22
C ILE A 335 -24.09 -1.73 29.91
N PRO A 336 -24.88 -0.87 30.52
CA PRO A 336 -26.34 -0.82 30.30
C PRO A 336 -26.67 -0.67 28.81
N THR A 337 -27.67 -1.41 28.36
CA THR A 337 -28.20 -1.41 26.98
C THR A 337 -27.21 -1.86 25.86
N ILE A 338 -25.95 -2.18 26.18
CA ILE A 338 -24.97 -2.55 25.17
C ILE A 338 -25.33 -3.89 24.51
N LYS A 339 -25.18 -3.91 23.19
CA LYS A 339 -25.36 -5.12 22.36
C LYS A 339 -24.17 -5.23 21.43
N SER A 340 -23.89 -6.43 20.98
CA SER A 340 -22.84 -6.70 19.99
C SER A 340 -23.35 -7.49 18.81
N THR A 341 -22.86 -7.17 17.62
CA THR A 341 -22.98 -7.96 16.41
C THR A 341 -21.60 -8.07 15.75
N ARG A 342 -21.42 -8.97 14.82
CA ARG A 342 -20.24 -9.05 13.95
C ARG A 342 -20.64 -8.78 12.52
N VAL A 343 -19.84 -7.98 11.83
CA VAL A 343 -20.01 -7.68 10.42
C VAL A 343 -18.70 -8.02 9.72
N THR A 344 -18.77 -8.68 8.58
CA THR A 344 -17.63 -8.93 7.70
C THR A 344 -17.95 -8.35 6.34
N GLU A 345 -17.14 -7.43 5.84
CA GLU A 345 -17.31 -6.87 4.51
C GLU A 345 -17.12 -7.97 3.45
N PRO A 346 -17.94 -7.98 2.40
CA PRO A 346 -17.95 -9.10 1.46
C PRO A 346 -16.71 -9.18 0.56
N ILE A 347 -15.99 -8.07 0.36
CA ILE A 347 -14.87 -8.01 -0.58
C ILE A 347 -13.62 -7.46 0.11
N ALA A 348 -13.46 -6.13 0.13
CA ALA A 348 -12.25 -5.49 0.66
C ALA A 348 -12.22 -5.52 2.19
N ASN A 349 -11.02 -5.68 2.77
CA ASN A 349 -10.85 -5.81 4.21
C ASN A 349 -11.80 -6.86 4.81
N HIS A 350 -11.86 -8.03 4.16
CA HIS A 350 -12.76 -9.14 4.52
C HIS A 350 -12.33 -9.76 5.85
N VAL A 351 -12.62 -9.07 6.92
CA VAL A 351 -12.32 -9.46 8.31
C VAL A 351 -13.51 -9.18 9.21
N PRO A 352 -13.73 -9.97 10.27
CA PRO A 352 -14.77 -9.67 11.25
C PRO A 352 -14.49 -8.33 11.94
N ILE A 353 -15.55 -7.58 12.21
CA ILE A 353 -15.53 -6.34 12.98
C ILE A 353 -16.61 -6.45 14.05
N LEU A 354 -16.21 -6.30 15.30
CA LEU A 354 -17.14 -6.27 16.43
C LEU A 354 -17.85 -4.90 16.44
N MET A 355 -19.15 -4.91 16.14
CA MET A 355 -20.01 -3.74 16.20
C MET A 355 -20.72 -3.69 17.57
N LEU A 356 -20.59 -2.57 18.27
CA LEU A 356 -21.20 -2.33 19.57
C LEU A 356 -22.23 -1.21 19.46
N THR A 357 -23.46 -1.49 19.89
CA THR A 357 -24.55 -0.50 19.96
C THR A 357 -25.02 -0.37 21.39
N TYR A 358 -25.46 0.81 21.78
CA TYR A 358 -26.06 1.09 23.09
C TYR A 358 -26.95 2.33 23.01
N ASP A 359 -27.77 2.56 24.03
CA ASP A 359 -28.56 3.78 24.15
C ASP A 359 -27.72 4.91 24.80
N PRO A 360 -27.35 5.96 24.06
CA PRO A 360 -26.55 7.06 24.59
C PRO A 360 -27.25 7.82 25.73
N ALA A 361 -28.60 7.87 25.74
CA ALA A 361 -29.36 8.52 26.83
C ALA A 361 -29.24 7.75 28.14
N VAL A 362 -29.09 6.41 28.07
CA VAL A 362 -28.90 5.55 29.24
C VAL A 362 -27.45 5.54 29.69
N VAL A 363 -26.49 5.49 28.77
CA VAL A 363 -25.05 5.43 29.09
C VAL A 363 -24.50 6.82 29.44
N GLY A 364 -25.05 7.88 28.85
CA GLY A 364 -24.64 9.28 29.10
C GLY A 364 -23.53 9.80 28.20
N ILE A 365 -23.22 9.07 27.10
CA ILE A 365 -22.19 9.45 26.13
C ILE A 365 -22.52 8.86 24.77
N THR A 366 -22.27 9.62 23.70
CA THR A 366 -22.46 9.16 22.33
C THR A 366 -21.26 8.35 21.83
N PRO A 367 -21.42 7.45 20.84
CA PRO A 367 -20.31 6.73 20.20
C PRO A 367 -19.20 7.66 19.67
N ARG A 368 -19.57 8.79 19.09
CA ARG A 368 -18.63 9.80 18.59
C ARG A 368 -17.76 10.39 19.72
N GLU A 369 -18.36 10.71 20.86
CA GLU A 369 -17.62 11.21 22.03
C GLU A 369 -16.73 10.14 22.64
N VAL A 370 -17.18 8.87 22.66
CA VAL A 370 -16.36 7.73 23.09
C VAL A 370 -15.11 7.63 22.24
N MET A 371 -15.25 7.64 20.91
CA MET A 371 -14.11 7.57 19.99
C MET A 371 -13.16 8.75 20.22
N ALA A 372 -13.66 9.97 20.32
CA ALA A 372 -12.84 11.16 20.56
C ALA A 372 -12.07 11.09 21.90
N LYS A 373 -12.71 10.63 22.98
CA LYS A 373 -12.05 10.43 24.29
C LYS A 373 -10.98 9.35 24.23
N LEU A 374 -11.24 8.21 23.57
CA LEU A 374 -10.28 7.11 23.39
C LEU A 374 -9.05 7.56 22.62
N GLU A 375 -9.24 8.34 21.58
CA GLU A 375 -8.12 8.84 20.75
C GLU A 375 -7.30 9.91 21.49
N ALA A 376 -7.94 10.74 22.29
CA ALA A 376 -7.28 11.82 23.05
C ALA A 376 -6.43 11.32 24.23
N GLN A 377 -6.80 10.20 24.87
CA GLN A 377 -6.14 9.69 26.08
C GLN A 377 -4.80 8.97 25.81
N ASN A 378 -4.16 8.50 26.89
CA ASN A 378 -2.97 7.66 26.83
C ASN A 378 -3.19 6.37 27.66
N PRO A 379 -3.14 5.16 27.07
CA PRO A 379 -2.87 4.89 25.66
C PRO A 379 -4.00 5.40 24.75
N SER A 380 -3.63 5.91 23.59
CA SER A 380 -4.57 6.31 22.54
C SER A 380 -5.12 5.08 21.82
N VAL A 381 -6.44 4.96 21.73
CA VAL A 381 -7.12 3.85 21.02
C VAL A 381 -7.96 4.42 19.89
N VAL A 382 -7.71 3.97 18.67
CA VAL A 382 -8.46 4.42 17.48
C VAL A 382 -9.38 3.29 17.04
N LEU A 383 -10.69 3.55 17.08
CA LEU A 383 -11.74 2.61 16.71
C LEU A 383 -12.21 2.80 15.26
N ALA A 384 -12.76 1.77 14.66
CA ALA A 384 -13.58 1.88 13.45
C ALA A 384 -14.91 2.58 13.83
N SER A 385 -15.43 3.40 12.93
CA SER A 385 -16.80 3.92 13.05
C SER A 385 -17.73 3.00 12.25
N GLY A 386 -18.89 2.65 12.87
CA GLY A 386 -20.04 2.23 12.11
C GLY A 386 -20.81 3.48 11.62
N ASP A 387 -22.10 3.50 11.87
CA ASP A 387 -22.91 4.70 11.78
C ASP A 387 -22.74 5.59 13.03
N GLU A 388 -23.54 6.67 13.14
CA GLU A 388 -23.50 7.60 14.28
C GLU A 388 -23.83 6.95 15.63
N ASN A 389 -24.43 5.76 15.62
CA ASN A 389 -24.92 5.05 16.80
C ASN A 389 -24.09 3.80 17.15
N THR A 390 -23.02 3.50 16.41
CA THR A 390 -22.22 2.29 16.59
C THR A 390 -20.75 2.57 16.80
N LEU A 391 -20.11 1.72 17.60
CA LEU A 391 -18.65 1.63 17.72
C LEU A 391 -18.18 0.36 17.02
N GLY A 392 -17.28 0.49 16.07
CA GLY A 392 -16.63 -0.67 15.42
C GLY A 392 -15.27 -0.94 16.05
N VAL A 393 -15.01 -2.21 16.41
CA VAL A 393 -13.71 -2.67 16.90
C VAL A 393 -13.16 -3.69 15.92
N SER A 394 -12.19 -3.29 15.14
CA SER A 394 -11.48 -4.15 14.21
C SER A 394 -10.17 -4.63 14.86
N THR A 395 -10.02 -5.95 15.04
CA THR A 395 -8.92 -6.49 15.83
C THR A 395 -7.74 -7.01 15.01
N TRP A 396 -7.87 -7.05 13.68
CA TRP A 396 -6.87 -7.67 12.81
C TRP A 396 -5.51 -6.95 12.77
N MET A 397 -5.47 -5.65 13.09
CA MET A 397 -4.23 -4.86 13.17
C MET A 397 -3.62 -4.80 14.58
N LEU A 398 -4.33 -5.28 15.60
CA LEU A 398 -3.85 -5.29 16.98
C LEU A 398 -2.63 -6.21 17.13
N GLN A 399 -1.69 -5.78 17.96
CA GLN A 399 -0.62 -6.64 18.43
C GLN A 399 -1.13 -7.54 19.58
N PRO A 400 -0.49 -8.68 19.85
CA PRO A 400 -0.89 -9.55 20.97
C PRO A 400 -1.00 -8.80 22.30
N GLY A 401 -2.17 -8.88 22.94
CA GLY A 401 -2.47 -8.20 24.22
C GLY A 401 -3.11 -6.81 24.06
N GLU A 402 -3.06 -6.19 22.89
CA GLU A 402 -3.70 -4.89 22.66
C GLU A 402 -5.22 -4.95 22.75
N GLU A 403 -5.83 -6.11 22.48
CA GLU A 403 -7.27 -6.33 22.67
C GLU A 403 -7.71 -6.10 24.13
N VAL A 404 -6.84 -6.39 25.09
CA VAL A 404 -7.10 -6.12 26.51
C VAL A 404 -7.06 -4.62 26.80
N ILE A 405 -6.12 -3.90 26.15
CA ILE A 405 -6.02 -2.45 26.26
C ILE A 405 -7.30 -1.80 25.69
N VAL A 406 -7.71 -2.21 24.48
CA VAL A 406 -8.95 -1.71 23.85
C VAL A 406 -10.16 -1.91 24.76
N GLY A 407 -10.36 -3.14 25.25
CA GLY A 407 -11.51 -3.46 26.12
C GLY A 407 -11.51 -2.67 27.43
N ARG A 408 -10.34 -2.53 28.08
CA ARG A 408 -10.19 -1.78 29.32
C ARG A 408 -10.47 -0.30 29.16
N GLU A 409 -9.86 0.35 28.17
CA GLU A 409 -10.02 1.77 27.95
C GLU A 409 -11.44 2.12 27.46
N LEU A 410 -12.03 1.27 26.61
CA LEU A 410 -13.42 1.41 26.19
C LEU A 410 -14.38 1.32 27.38
N ARG A 411 -14.21 0.30 28.25
CA ARG A 411 -15.00 0.15 29.48
C ARG A 411 -14.88 1.38 30.40
N LYS A 412 -13.65 1.88 30.58
CA LYS A 412 -13.38 3.07 31.41
C LYS A 412 -14.16 4.27 30.91
N VAL A 413 -14.10 4.56 29.60
CA VAL A 413 -14.81 5.71 28.99
C VAL A 413 -16.32 5.56 29.13
N LEU A 414 -16.87 4.37 28.81
CA LEU A 414 -18.31 4.12 28.93
C LEU A 414 -18.84 4.19 30.34
N LYS A 415 -18.06 3.79 31.37
CA LYS A 415 -18.47 3.88 32.79
C LYS A 415 -18.30 5.27 33.38
N SER A 416 -17.34 6.06 32.93
CA SER A 416 -17.10 7.41 33.46
C SER A 416 -18.09 8.46 32.95
N ALA A 417 -18.95 8.12 32.01
CA ALA A 417 -19.92 9.06 31.44
C ALA A 417 -21.10 9.40 32.36
N LYS A 418 -21.33 8.57 33.38
CA LYS A 418 -22.40 8.80 34.40
C LYS A 418 -21.91 9.41 35.72
N ALA A 419 -20.58 9.61 35.86
CA ALA A 419 -20.01 10.27 37.03
C ALA A 419 -19.81 11.76 36.79
#